data_b7f9c20d85bb260380e4171bb65bf18d
#
_entry.id   b7f9c20d85bb260380e4171bb65bf18d
#
_cell.length_a   1.000
_cell.length_b   1.000
_cell.length_c   1.000
_cell.angle_alpha   90.00
_cell.angle_beta   90.00
_cell.angle_gamma   90.00
#
_symmetry.space_group_name_H-M   'P 1'
#
loop_
_entity.id
_entity.type
_entity.pdbx_description
1 polymer ?
#
loop_
_entity_poly.entity_id
_entity_poly.type
_entity_poly.pdbx_seq_one_letter_code
_entity_poly.pdbx_strand_id
1 'polypeptide(L)'
;MIRKNFNIKELIKPGLILGPLLAIHWVTMFESIELNSIAVGIGLVFSYPLFVLLLEFLRGNKPKSYQVFLISIGFIGLYFLLDISNINSLEGIFYGLISAISLSLIIVIGEKFSSQLGGLKVAFSQLLVASIILIKFTYESREWLIDNLAVSIFLGFFLTGVGLTTY
;
A
#
# COMPACT_ATOMS: atom_id res chain seq x y z
N MET A 1 7.28 -11.87 29.84
CA MET A 1 7.14 -10.78 28.84
C MET A 1 8.52 -10.20 28.57
N ILE A 2 9.24 -10.71 27.55
CA ILE A 2 10.63 -10.31 27.27
C ILE A 2 10.58 -8.96 26.56
N ARG A 3 11.00 -7.90 27.26
CA ARG A 3 11.25 -6.57 26.70
C ARG A 3 12.43 -6.71 25.71
N LYS A 4 12.17 -7.05 24.43
CA LYS A 4 13.18 -6.95 23.39
C LYS A 4 13.59 -5.48 23.29
N ASN A 5 14.84 -5.18 23.63
CA ASN A 5 15.39 -3.83 23.51
C ASN A 5 15.13 -3.32 22.08
N PHE A 6 14.61 -2.12 21.99
CA PHE A 6 14.36 -1.46 20.72
C PHE A 6 15.71 -1.12 20.07
N ASN A 7 16.08 -1.87 19.04
CA ASN A 7 17.33 -1.64 18.31
C ASN A 7 17.00 -1.00 16.96
N ILE A 8 17.33 0.29 16.82
CA ILE A 8 17.09 1.08 15.60
C ILE A 8 17.73 0.43 14.37
N LYS A 9 18.90 -0.22 14.52
CA LYS A 9 19.58 -0.88 13.40
C LYS A 9 18.73 -1.98 12.74
N GLU A 10 17.86 -2.63 13.52
CA GLU A 10 16.95 -3.66 12.99
C GLU A 10 15.87 -3.07 12.07
N LEU A 11 15.54 -1.78 12.21
CA LEU A 11 14.51 -1.08 11.44
C LEU A 11 15.02 -0.54 10.10
N ILE A 12 16.32 -0.39 9.94
CA ILE A 12 16.91 0.20 8.72
C ILE A 12 16.55 -0.65 7.50
N LYS A 13 16.78 -1.96 7.59
CA LYS A 13 16.58 -2.86 6.44
C LYS A 13 15.12 -2.92 5.97
N PRO A 14 14.11 -3.18 6.82
CA PRO A 14 12.72 -3.14 6.38
C PRO A 14 12.31 -1.75 5.90
N GLY A 15 12.76 -0.67 6.54
CA GLY A 15 12.47 0.69 6.11
C GLY A 15 12.98 0.99 4.71
N LEU A 16 14.23 0.67 4.41
CA LEU A 16 14.85 0.93 3.10
C LEU A 16 14.26 0.07 1.97
N ILE A 17 13.68 -1.07 2.26
CA ILE A 17 13.03 -1.92 1.26
C ILE A 17 11.56 -1.58 1.09
N LEU A 18 10.81 -1.50 2.20
CA LEU A 18 9.36 -1.32 2.15
C LEU A 18 8.95 0.15 2.03
N GLY A 19 9.76 1.09 2.52
CA GLY A 19 9.47 2.52 2.46
C GLY A 19 9.39 3.06 1.03
N PRO A 20 10.37 2.80 0.15
CA PRO A 20 10.27 3.18 -1.26
C PRO A 20 9.08 2.53 -1.97
N LEU A 21 8.80 1.25 -1.71
CA LEU A 21 7.62 0.58 -2.27
C LEU A 21 6.32 1.25 -1.83
N LEU A 22 6.24 1.67 -0.55
CA LEU A 22 5.08 2.39 -0.03
C LEU A 22 4.93 3.78 -0.66
N ALA A 23 6.04 4.49 -0.85
CA ALA A 23 6.03 5.77 -1.54
C ALA A 23 5.57 5.64 -3.00
N ILE A 24 6.09 4.65 -3.74
CA ILE A 24 5.67 4.34 -5.11
C ILE A 24 4.19 3.98 -5.14
N HIS A 25 3.74 3.11 -4.23
CA HIS A 25 2.34 2.73 -4.11
C HIS A 25 1.42 3.96 -3.98
N TRP A 26 1.71 4.87 -3.07
CA TRP A 26 0.88 6.04 -2.86
C TRP A 26 0.90 7.00 -4.05
N VAL A 27 2.09 7.36 -4.55
CA VAL A 27 2.20 8.26 -5.70
C VAL A 27 1.42 7.71 -6.89
N THR A 28 1.65 6.46 -7.26
CA THR A 28 1.00 5.87 -8.44
C THR A 28 -0.49 5.61 -8.22
N MET A 29 -0.93 5.37 -6.99
CA MET A 29 -2.37 5.31 -6.67
C MET A 29 -3.05 6.66 -6.91
N PHE A 30 -2.47 7.75 -6.41
CA PHE A 30 -3.07 9.07 -6.58
C PHE A 30 -3.03 9.54 -8.04
N GLU A 31 -1.94 9.29 -8.77
CA GLU A 31 -1.87 9.54 -10.22
C GLU A 31 -2.95 8.77 -11.00
N SER A 32 -3.18 7.51 -10.63
CA SER A 32 -4.26 6.71 -11.23
C SER A 32 -5.65 7.30 -10.98
N ILE A 33 -5.88 7.81 -9.76
CA ILE A 33 -7.14 8.47 -9.38
C ILE A 33 -7.32 9.77 -10.15
N GLU A 34 -6.27 10.59 -10.26
CA GLU A 34 -6.30 11.89 -10.94
C GLU A 34 -6.56 11.75 -12.44
N LEU A 35 -5.90 10.79 -13.09
CA LEU A 35 -6.01 10.54 -14.52
C LEU A 35 -7.31 9.83 -14.94
N ASN A 36 -8.01 9.19 -14.01
CA ASN A 36 -9.27 8.49 -14.30
C ASN A 36 -10.39 8.93 -13.33
N SER A 37 -10.59 8.15 -12.27
CA SER A 37 -11.55 8.43 -11.21
C SER A 37 -11.14 7.69 -9.94
N ILE A 38 -11.72 8.09 -8.80
CA ILE A 38 -11.52 7.40 -7.52
C ILE A 38 -11.88 5.92 -7.64
N ALA A 39 -13.00 5.60 -8.27
CA ALA A 39 -13.46 4.22 -8.45
C ALA A 39 -12.48 3.40 -9.27
N VAL A 40 -11.99 3.92 -10.39
CA VAL A 40 -11.03 3.25 -11.27
C VAL A 40 -9.68 3.10 -10.57
N GLY A 41 -9.13 4.18 -10.00
CA GLY A 41 -7.82 4.15 -9.34
C GLY A 41 -7.79 3.17 -8.16
N ILE A 42 -8.73 3.27 -7.22
CA ILE A 42 -8.82 2.36 -6.07
C ILE A 42 -9.15 0.94 -6.52
N GLY A 43 -10.04 0.78 -7.51
CA GLY A 43 -10.38 -0.52 -8.06
C GLY A 43 -9.17 -1.25 -8.64
N LEU A 44 -8.30 -0.55 -9.37
CA LEU A 44 -7.05 -1.11 -9.88
C LEU A 44 -6.10 -1.51 -8.74
N VAL A 45 -5.99 -0.70 -7.69
CA VAL A 45 -5.22 -1.05 -6.49
C VAL A 45 -5.73 -2.35 -5.87
N PHE A 46 -7.05 -2.54 -5.75
CA PHE A 46 -7.63 -3.78 -5.23
C PHE A 46 -7.35 -5.02 -6.10
N SER A 47 -6.67 -4.89 -7.23
CA SER A 47 -6.11 -6.04 -7.96
C SER A 47 -4.88 -6.65 -7.28
N TYR A 48 -4.31 -6.02 -6.23
CA TYR A 48 -3.12 -6.50 -5.53
C TYR A 48 -3.19 -7.98 -5.08
N PRO A 49 -4.34 -8.56 -4.68
CA PRO A 49 -4.36 -9.96 -4.24
C PRO A 49 -3.99 -10.95 -5.36
N LEU A 50 -4.25 -10.61 -6.64
CA LEU A 50 -3.77 -11.42 -7.77
C LEU A 50 -2.25 -11.43 -7.84
N PHE A 51 -1.63 -10.26 -7.67
CA PHE A 51 -0.17 -10.15 -7.66
C PHE A 51 0.44 -10.84 -6.45
N VAL A 52 -0.21 -10.81 -5.28
CA VAL A 52 0.21 -11.60 -4.10
C VAL A 52 0.19 -13.09 -4.42
N LEU A 53 -0.91 -13.60 -5.00
CA LEU A 53 -0.97 -15.01 -5.40
C LEU A 53 0.10 -15.39 -6.41
N LEU A 54 0.34 -14.53 -7.40
CA LEU A 54 1.39 -14.73 -8.40
C LEU A 54 2.77 -14.77 -7.75
N LEU A 55 3.09 -13.83 -6.87
CA LEU A 55 4.36 -13.79 -6.15
C LEU A 55 4.56 -15.01 -5.26
N GLU A 56 3.52 -15.44 -4.54
CA GLU A 56 3.57 -16.66 -3.72
C GLU A 56 3.75 -17.91 -4.59
N PHE A 57 3.08 -17.99 -5.72
CA PHE A 57 3.28 -19.10 -6.67
C PHE A 57 4.72 -19.13 -7.20
N LEU A 58 5.30 -17.99 -7.56
CA LEU A 58 6.70 -17.90 -8.00
C LEU A 58 7.70 -18.27 -6.88
N ARG A 59 7.31 -18.10 -5.62
CA ARG A 59 8.07 -18.57 -4.45
C ARG A 59 7.92 -20.07 -4.17
N GLY A 60 7.13 -20.78 -4.97
CA GLY A 60 6.85 -22.22 -4.83
C GLY A 60 5.65 -22.54 -3.93
N ASN A 61 4.95 -21.55 -3.43
CA ASN A 61 3.74 -21.74 -2.62
C ASN A 61 2.52 -21.87 -3.53
N LYS A 62 1.97 -23.08 -3.62
CA LYS A 62 0.76 -23.29 -4.45
C LYS A 62 -0.47 -22.67 -3.78
N PRO A 63 -1.22 -21.80 -4.47
CA PRO A 63 -2.44 -21.23 -3.93
C PRO A 63 -3.47 -22.34 -3.68
N LYS A 64 -4.20 -22.24 -2.58
CA LYS A 64 -5.31 -23.15 -2.28
C LYS A 64 -6.52 -22.76 -3.13
N SER A 65 -7.27 -23.77 -3.59
CA SER A 65 -8.43 -23.53 -4.48
C SER A 65 -9.44 -22.52 -3.92
N TYR A 66 -9.66 -22.50 -2.60
CA TYR A 66 -10.57 -21.53 -1.98
C TYR A 66 -10.03 -20.08 -2.06
N GLN A 67 -8.71 -19.86 -2.03
CA GLN A 67 -8.11 -18.51 -2.18
C GLN A 67 -8.36 -17.97 -3.59
N VAL A 68 -8.13 -18.83 -4.60
CA VAL A 68 -8.42 -18.49 -6.00
C VAL A 68 -9.91 -18.18 -6.17
N PHE A 69 -10.80 -19.00 -5.60
CA PHE A 69 -12.24 -18.80 -5.65
C PHE A 69 -12.67 -17.47 -5.02
N LEU A 70 -12.21 -17.16 -3.80
CA LEU A 70 -12.55 -15.90 -3.10
C LEU A 70 -12.05 -14.66 -3.86
N ILE A 71 -10.83 -14.72 -4.40
CA ILE A 71 -10.28 -13.63 -5.19
C ILE A 71 -11.09 -13.43 -6.48
N SER A 72 -11.50 -14.54 -7.13
CA SER A 72 -12.36 -14.47 -8.34
C SER A 72 -13.69 -13.79 -8.06
N ILE A 73 -14.33 -14.10 -6.92
CA ILE A 73 -15.57 -13.42 -6.49
C ILE A 73 -15.30 -11.92 -6.24
N GLY A 74 -14.20 -11.59 -5.57
CA GLY A 74 -13.80 -10.20 -5.33
C GLY A 74 -13.63 -9.41 -6.64
N PHE A 75 -13.04 -10.05 -7.67
CA PHE A 75 -12.90 -9.43 -8.99
C PHE A 75 -14.21 -9.25 -9.73
N ILE A 76 -15.14 -10.21 -9.61
CA ILE A 76 -16.49 -10.06 -10.16
C ILE A 76 -17.18 -8.87 -9.50
N GLY A 77 -17.10 -8.75 -8.16
CA GLY A 77 -17.63 -7.61 -7.44
C GLY A 77 -16.99 -6.28 -7.88
N LEU A 78 -15.67 -6.27 -8.04
CA LEU A 78 -14.94 -5.11 -8.52
C LEU A 78 -15.36 -4.70 -9.95
N TYR A 79 -15.54 -5.65 -10.84
CA TYR A 79 -16.02 -5.40 -12.19
C TYR A 79 -17.39 -4.68 -12.22
N PHE A 80 -18.31 -5.05 -11.31
CA PHE A 80 -19.59 -4.37 -11.19
C PHE A 80 -19.50 -2.98 -10.52
N LEU A 81 -18.48 -2.75 -9.69
CA LEU A 81 -18.23 -1.45 -9.07
C LEU A 81 -17.49 -0.48 -10.00
N LEU A 82 -16.63 -1.00 -10.87
CA LEU A 82 -15.90 -0.21 -11.82
C LEU A 82 -16.84 0.22 -12.95
N ASP A 83 -17.13 1.50 -13.00
CA ASP A 83 -17.75 2.11 -14.18
C ASP A 83 -16.66 2.28 -15.25
N ILE A 84 -16.60 1.29 -16.15
CA ILE A 84 -15.61 1.22 -17.24
C ILE A 84 -15.75 2.44 -18.19
N SER A 85 -16.91 3.09 -18.22
CA SER A 85 -17.13 4.31 -18.99
C SER A 85 -16.30 5.51 -18.49
N ASN A 86 -15.80 5.45 -17.26
CA ASN A 86 -14.98 6.48 -16.64
C ASN A 86 -13.46 6.21 -16.75
N ILE A 87 -13.04 5.30 -17.63
CA ILE A 87 -11.63 5.15 -17.97
C ILE A 87 -11.26 6.21 -18.98
N ASN A 88 -10.54 7.25 -18.51
CA ASN A 88 -10.14 8.39 -19.32
C ASN A 88 -8.70 8.26 -19.86
N SER A 89 -7.86 7.50 -19.16
CA SER A 89 -6.43 7.42 -19.44
C SER A 89 -5.88 6.00 -19.26
N LEU A 90 -5.23 5.49 -20.30
CA LEU A 90 -4.45 4.25 -20.22
C LEU A 90 -3.23 4.42 -19.30
N GLU A 91 -2.62 5.59 -19.27
CA GLU A 91 -1.52 5.91 -18.37
C GLU A 91 -1.97 5.77 -16.90
N GLY A 92 -3.16 6.27 -16.56
CA GLY A 92 -3.74 6.09 -15.23
C GLY A 92 -3.99 4.63 -14.88
N ILE A 93 -4.32 3.76 -15.86
CA ILE A 93 -4.42 2.32 -15.65
C ILE A 93 -3.05 1.73 -15.29
N PHE A 94 -1.99 2.10 -16.01
CA PHE A 94 -0.62 1.63 -15.70
C PHE A 94 -0.18 2.06 -14.31
N TYR A 95 -0.45 3.29 -13.89
CA TYR A 95 -0.16 3.74 -12.53
C TYR A 95 -0.92 2.90 -11.48
N GLY A 96 -2.20 2.64 -11.68
CA GLY A 96 -2.99 1.80 -10.77
C GLY A 96 -2.44 0.37 -10.64
N LEU A 97 -1.98 -0.22 -11.74
CA LEU A 97 -1.33 -1.54 -11.73
C LEU A 97 0.04 -1.51 -11.04
N ILE A 98 0.86 -0.48 -11.26
CA ILE A 98 2.14 -0.30 -10.55
C ILE A 98 1.88 -0.18 -9.05
N SER A 99 0.86 0.56 -8.66
CA SER A 99 0.44 0.69 -7.26
C SER A 99 0.05 -0.67 -6.66
N ALA A 100 -0.75 -1.47 -7.37
CA ALA A 100 -1.15 -2.80 -6.93
C ALA A 100 0.05 -3.77 -6.79
N ILE A 101 0.99 -3.74 -7.74
CA ILE A 101 2.23 -4.53 -7.68
C ILE A 101 3.08 -4.10 -6.48
N SER A 102 3.25 -2.80 -6.28
CA SER A 102 4.02 -2.27 -5.15
C SER A 102 3.41 -2.69 -3.81
N LEU A 103 2.09 -2.62 -3.67
CA LEU A 103 1.37 -3.07 -2.47
C LEU A 103 1.53 -4.57 -2.24
N SER A 104 1.46 -5.39 -3.30
CA SER A 104 1.65 -6.83 -3.20
C SER A 104 3.07 -7.20 -2.75
N LEU A 105 4.09 -6.47 -3.23
CA LEU A 105 5.47 -6.64 -2.78
C LEU A 105 5.65 -6.25 -1.31
N ILE A 106 4.99 -5.15 -0.87
CA ILE A 106 4.99 -4.76 0.56
C ILE A 106 4.43 -5.89 1.41
N ILE A 107 3.31 -6.49 1.02
CA ILE A 107 2.66 -7.58 1.77
C ILE A 107 3.58 -8.80 1.84
N VAL A 108 4.06 -9.28 0.70
CA VAL A 108 4.84 -10.52 0.59
C VAL A 108 6.22 -10.39 1.25
N ILE A 109 6.90 -9.26 1.08
CA ILE A 109 8.20 -9.00 1.71
C ILE A 109 8.03 -8.62 3.18
N GLY A 110 7.01 -7.81 3.48
CA GLY A 110 6.70 -7.32 4.81
C GLY A 110 6.34 -8.43 5.79
N GLU A 111 5.66 -9.50 5.34
CA GLU A 111 5.34 -10.67 6.15
C GLU A 111 6.59 -11.25 6.83
N LYS A 112 7.68 -11.43 6.07
CA LYS A 112 8.94 -11.95 6.62
C LYS A 112 9.54 -11.04 7.68
N PHE A 113 9.51 -9.72 7.47
CA PHE A 113 10.01 -8.78 8.46
C PHE A 113 9.09 -8.70 9.67
N SER A 114 7.77 -8.73 9.47
CA SER A 114 6.77 -8.66 10.54
C SER A 114 6.83 -9.89 11.45
N SER A 115 7.07 -11.07 10.91
CA SER A 115 7.25 -12.30 11.70
C SER A 115 8.50 -12.27 12.57
N GLN A 116 9.56 -11.55 12.19
CA GLN A 116 10.82 -11.45 12.92
C GLN A 116 10.84 -10.30 13.93
N LEU A 117 10.32 -9.15 13.54
CA LEU A 117 10.47 -7.90 14.31
C LEU A 117 9.17 -7.43 14.97
N GLY A 118 8.04 -7.95 14.52
CA GLY A 118 6.69 -7.49 14.87
C GLY A 118 6.17 -6.43 13.91
N GLY A 119 4.88 -6.50 13.59
CA GLY A 119 4.23 -5.65 12.58
C GLY A 119 4.37 -4.15 12.85
N LEU A 120 4.19 -3.74 14.11
CA LEU A 120 4.30 -2.33 14.51
C LEU A 120 5.67 -1.70 14.17
N LYS A 121 6.76 -2.43 14.42
CA LYS A 121 8.11 -1.95 14.11
C LYS A 121 8.32 -1.81 12.60
N VAL A 122 7.85 -2.79 11.85
CA VAL A 122 7.95 -2.79 10.37
C VAL A 122 7.12 -1.66 9.79
N ALA A 123 5.87 -1.49 10.25
CA ALA A 123 4.99 -0.39 9.83
C ALA A 123 5.65 0.98 10.14
N PHE A 124 6.18 1.18 11.34
CA PHE A 124 6.89 2.40 11.70
C PHE A 124 8.08 2.68 10.77
N SER A 125 8.91 1.68 10.50
CA SER A 125 10.11 1.85 9.69
C SER A 125 9.78 2.19 8.22
N GLN A 126 8.78 1.53 7.63
CA GLN A 126 8.37 1.81 6.25
C GLN A 126 7.71 3.19 6.11
N LEU A 127 6.86 3.58 7.08
CA LEU A 127 6.24 4.91 7.10
C LEU A 127 7.28 6.01 7.22
N LEU A 128 8.26 5.85 8.11
CA LEU A 128 9.31 6.84 8.30
C LEU A 128 10.11 7.07 7.01
N VAL A 129 10.52 6.00 6.33
CA VAL A 129 11.28 6.14 5.09
C VAL A 129 10.40 6.67 3.95
N ALA A 130 9.15 6.20 3.83
CA ALA A 130 8.21 6.74 2.85
C ALA A 130 7.97 8.25 3.06
N SER A 131 7.80 8.70 4.31
CA SER A 131 7.62 10.12 4.63
C SER A 131 8.83 10.97 4.23
N ILE A 132 10.05 10.44 4.41
CA ILE A 132 11.28 11.13 3.97
C ILE A 132 11.31 11.26 2.44
N ILE A 133 10.96 10.20 1.72
CA ILE A 133 10.91 10.22 0.25
C ILE A 133 9.86 11.21 -0.26
N LEU A 134 8.70 11.27 0.40
CA LEU A 134 7.57 12.11 0.01
C LEU A 134 7.64 13.54 0.57
N ILE A 135 8.72 13.92 1.25
CA ILE A 135 8.84 15.22 1.92
C ILE A 135 8.67 16.40 0.95
N LYS A 136 9.12 16.23 -0.30
CA LYS A 136 8.95 17.25 -1.35
C LYS A 136 7.47 17.51 -1.63
N PHE A 137 6.67 16.48 -1.80
CA PHE A 137 5.22 16.60 -2.03
C PHE A 137 4.51 17.23 -0.84
N THR A 138 4.93 16.88 0.39
CA THR A 138 4.42 17.49 1.62
C THR A 138 4.73 18.99 1.67
N TYR A 139 5.93 19.40 1.25
CA TYR A 139 6.32 20.81 1.20
C TYR A 139 5.54 21.59 0.14
N GLU A 140 5.34 21.02 -1.04
CA GLU A 140 4.55 21.61 -2.13
C GLU A 140 3.07 21.80 -1.72
N SER A 141 2.52 20.88 -0.91
CA SER A 141 1.13 20.91 -0.42
C SER A 141 0.97 21.59 0.95
N ARG A 142 2.00 22.27 1.48
CA ARG A 142 2.01 22.76 2.85
C ARG A 142 0.87 23.72 3.20
N GLU A 143 0.49 24.60 2.27
CA GLU A 143 -0.60 25.55 2.50
C GLU A 143 -1.92 24.82 2.72
N TRP A 144 -2.25 23.89 1.84
CA TRP A 144 -3.43 23.05 1.99
C TRP A 144 -3.40 22.24 3.30
N LEU A 145 -2.23 21.71 3.69
CA LEU A 145 -2.08 20.91 4.92
C LEU A 145 -2.31 21.78 6.18
N ILE A 146 -1.87 23.04 6.17
CA ILE A 146 -2.08 23.98 7.28
C ILE A 146 -3.56 24.33 7.39
N ASP A 147 -4.21 24.65 6.27
CA ASP A 147 -5.63 25.00 6.23
C ASP A 147 -6.53 23.84 6.63
N ASN A 148 -6.10 22.61 6.38
CA ASN A 148 -6.83 21.38 6.69
C ASN A 148 -6.14 20.52 7.77
N LEU A 149 -5.50 21.16 8.75
CA LEU A 149 -4.65 20.48 9.75
C LEU A 149 -5.39 19.37 10.51
N ALA A 150 -6.62 19.63 10.94
CA ALA A 150 -7.42 18.63 11.66
C ALA A 150 -7.71 17.38 10.82
N VAL A 151 -8.02 17.55 9.54
CA VAL A 151 -8.25 16.45 8.59
C VAL A 151 -6.94 15.69 8.34
N SER A 152 -5.84 16.41 8.15
CA SER A 152 -4.51 15.82 7.91
C SER A 152 -4.03 14.98 9.10
N ILE A 153 -4.23 15.47 10.33
CA ILE A 153 -3.92 14.73 11.57
C ILE A 153 -4.82 13.51 11.68
N PHE A 154 -6.12 13.66 11.44
CA PHE A 154 -7.05 12.53 11.49
C PHE A 154 -6.69 11.43 10.50
N LEU A 155 -6.44 11.76 9.24
CA LEU A 155 -6.05 10.79 8.21
C LEU A 155 -4.70 10.13 8.53
N GLY A 156 -3.72 10.90 8.97
CA GLY A 156 -2.38 10.37 9.29
C GLY A 156 -2.40 9.50 10.56
N PHE A 157 -3.03 9.95 11.62
CA PHE A 157 -3.01 9.24 12.90
C PHE A 157 -4.00 8.08 12.94
N PHE A 158 -5.27 8.32 12.59
CA PHE A 158 -6.31 7.29 12.70
C PHE A 158 -6.29 6.29 11.56
N LEU A 159 -6.33 6.74 10.31
CA LEU A 159 -6.43 5.80 9.20
C LEU A 159 -5.11 5.09 8.92
N THR A 160 -3.99 5.80 8.98
CA THR A 160 -2.69 5.20 8.70
C THR A 160 -2.06 4.60 9.96
N GLY A 161 -1.99 5.35 11.04
CA GLY A 161 -1.34 4.92 12.28
C GLY A 161 -2.07 3.77 12.96
N VAL A 162 -3.35 3.94 13.27
CA VAL A 162 -4.16 2.90 13.93
C VAL A 162 -4.43 1.73 12.97
N GLY A 163 -4.76 2.01 11.69
CA GLY A 163 -5.01 0.98 10.69
C GLY A 163 -3.85 0.00 10.53
N LEU A 164 -2.60 0.49 10.46
CA LEU A 164 -1.41 -0.35 10.32
C LEU A 164 -1.01 -1.09 11.60
N THR A 165 -1.54 -0.71 12.76
CA THR A 165 -1.24 -1.37 14.04
C THR A 165 -2.21 -2.49 14.40
N THR A 166 -3.35 -2.57 13.70
CA THR A 166 -4.39 -3.59 13.92
C THR A 166 -4.18 -4.86 13.07
N TYR A 167 -3.16 -4.89 12.22
CA TYR A 167 -2.67 -6.06 11.51
C TYR A 167 -1.48 -6.66 12.26
#